data_e3265692f9fade2bad167f0ec3f34f3f
#
_entry.id   e3265692f9fade2bad167f0ec3f34f3f
#
_cell.length_a   1.000
_cell.length_b   1.000
_cell.length_c   1.000
_cell.angle_alpha   90.00
_cell.angle_beta   90.00
_cell.angle_gamma   90.00
#
_symmetry.space_group_name_H-M   'P 1'
#
loop_
_entity.id
_entity.type
_entity.pdbx_description
1 polymer ?
#
loop_
_entity_poly.entity_id
_entity_poly.type
_entity_poly.pdbx_seq_one_letter_code
_entity_poly.pdbx_strand_id
1 'polypeptide(L)'
;MSLRKKFIPFKGTNNSLKDDFPGFQGDLEKCKDGDWVLFPRYGENYADEIYNMELRNDDIWITTYPKSGTTWMQSIVWLLLNDLQFDESKHMDDFSPHVDLDQVLQKEKFVPMLESKLKTLTHGEEHLKKLIQDRIDFLERGQLEIAKEIPMGSRRLLKSHLPFSLMPPGVLKKNKVIFVARDPRDVILSYFRHQRLMKYYDFQGDFTTFLDYFVRDEIVGGPFWEFIHQGWEHKDKDNFLFVFFSDMKTDLYGTIQKLIKFLDLTGKYTESDIHKLMDMVSLQSCKNNTVMDGTAIKVQL
;
A
#
# COMPACT_ATOMS: atom_id res chain seq x y z
N MET A 1 0.50 -21.38 -11.12
CA MET A 1 -0.52 -21.03 -12.13
C MET A 1 -0.20 -19.64 -12.64
N SER A 2 -0.23 -19.39 -13.95
CA SER A 2 0.09 -18.06 -14.49
C SER A 2 -1.18 -17.21 -14.60
N LEU A 3 -1.14 -15.99 -14.05
CA LEU A 3 -2.20 -15.00 -14.15
C LEU A 3 -2.05 -14.10 -15.38
N ARG A 4 -0.86 -14.06 -15.98
CA ARG A 4 -0.50 -13.14 -17.08
C ARG A 4 -1.55 -13.04 -18.20
N LYS A 5 -2.16 -14.16 -18.59
CA LYS A 5 -3.15 -14.23 -19.67
C LYS A 5 -4.54 -13.68 -19.29
N LYS A 6 -4.74 -13.32 -18.03
CA LYS A 6 -6.03 -12.79 -17.54
C LYS A 6 -6.16 -11.28 -17.73
N PHE A 7 -5.08 -10.58 -18.06
CA PHE A 7 -5.07 -9.13 -18.20
C PHE A 7 -5.21 -8.72 -19.66
N ILE A 8 -5.96 -7.65 -19.87
CA ILE A 8 -6.15 -7.01 -21.19
C ILE A 8 -5.93 -5.50 -21.06
N PRO A 9 -5.41 -4.83 -22.10
CA PRO A 9 -5.29 -3.38 -22.11
C PRO A 9 -6.65 -2.71 -21.88
N PHE A 10 -6.66 -1.65 -21.07
CA PHE A 10 -7.86 -0.89 -20.71
C PHE A 10 -7.63 0.60 -20.88
N LYS A 11 -8.46 1.24 -21.71
CA LYS A 11 -8.34 2.67 -22.07
C LYS A 11 -9.44 3.54 -21.47
N GLY A 12 -10.33 2.94 -20.67
CA GLY A 12 -11.57 3.58 -20.24
C GLY A 12 -12.63 3.68 -21.34
N THR A 13 -13.82 4.07 -20.96
CA THR A 13 -14.99 4.10 -21.86
C THR A 13 -14.80 5.09 -23.02
N ASN A 14 -14.12 6.21 -22.78
CA ASN A 14 -13.98 7.31 -23.77
C ASN A 14 -12.55 7.46 -24.34
N ASN A 15 -11.67 6.48 -24.12
CA ASN A 15 -10.24 6.56 -24.46
C ASN A 15 -9.49 7.79 -23.87
N SER A 16 -10.09 8.48 -22.90
CA SER A 16 -9.56 9.72 -22.30
C SER A 16 -8.61 9.48 -21.13
N LEU A 17 -8.52 8.26 -20.62
CA LEU A 17 -7.65 7.95 -19.47
C LEU A 17 -6.20 8.37 -19.70
N LYS A 18 -5.67 8.18 -20.91
CA LYS A 18 -4.29 8.54 -21.21
C LYS A 18 -4.03 10.05 -21.18
N ASP A 19 -5.02 10.85 -21.57
CA ASP A 19 -4.91 12.31 -21.59
C ASP A 19 -5.05 12.87 -20.16
N ASP A 20 -5.97 12.30 -19.39
CA ASP A 20 -6.22 12.70 -18.01
C ASP A 20 -5.14 12.19 -17.03
N PHE A 21 -4.44 11.09 -17.38
CA PHE A 21 -3.38 10.47 -16.56
C PHE A 21 -2.07 10.32 -17.33
N PRO A 22 -1.41 11.42 -17.71
CA PRO A 22 -0.16 11.36 -18.49
C PRO A 22 1.00 10.69 -17.74
N GLY A 23 0.87 10.49 -16.43
CA GLY A 23 1.85 9.75 -15.63
C GLY A 23 1.98 8.28 -16.00
N PHE A 24 0.95 7.64 -16.54
CA PHE A 24 0.98 6.23 -16.91
C PHE A 24 1.89 5.95 -18.11
N GLN A 25 2.68 4.88 -18.00
CA GLN A 25 3.59 4.42 -19.06
C GLN A 25 2.92 3.37 -19.97
N GLY A 26 1.73 3.64 -20.45
CA GLY A 26 0.94 2.78 -21.33
C GLY A 26 -0.52 2.70 -20.90
N ASP A 27 -1.27 1.83 -21.55
CA ASP A 27 -2.66 1.58 -21.17
C ASP A 27 -2.72 0.86 -19.81
N LEU A 28 -3.71 1.20 -19.01
CA LEU A 28 -4.04 0.40 -17.81
C LEU A 28 -4.35 -1.04 -18.22
N GLU A 29 -4.35 -1.93 -17.27
CA GLU A 29 -4.76 -3.31 -17.49
C GLU A 29 -6.04 -3.63 -16.71
N LYS A 30 -6.94 -4.37 -17.34
CA LYS A 30 -8.14 -4.89 -16.71
C LYS A 30 -8.05 -6.40 -16.59
N CYS A 31 -8.26 -6.93 -15.36
CA CYS A 31 -8.35 -8.35 -15.13
C CYS A 31 -9.70 -8.87 -15.61
N LYS A 32 -9.72 -9.92 -16.43
CA LYS A 32 -10.97 -10.55 -16.92
C LYS A 32 -11.81 -11.15 -15.80
N ASP A 33 -11.16 -11.58 -14.73
CA ASP A 33 -11.84 -12.11 -13.56
C ASP A 33 -12.02 -10.99 -12.53
N GLY A 34 -13.23 -10.46 -12.37
CA GLY A 34 -13.58 -9.45 -11.36
C GLY A 34 -13.37 -8.00 -11.81
N ASP A 35 -13.03 -7.76 -13.09
CA ASP A 35 -12.94 -6.43 -13.69
C ASP A 35 -11.93 -5.45 -13.05
N TRP A 36 -10.96 -5.96 -12.30
CA TRP A 36 -9.97 -5.16 -11.59
C TRP A 36 -9.11 -4.32 -12.54
N VAL A 37 -9.02 -3.03 -12.24
CA VAL A 37 -8.20 -2.08 -13.01
C VAL A 37 -6.84 -1.90 -12.32
N LEU A 38 -5.77 -2.23 -13.03
CA LEU A 38 -4.41 -2.24 -12.53
C LEU A 38 -3.51 -1.32 -13.35
N PHE A 39 -2.31 -1.06 -12.85
CA PHE A 39 -1.30 -0.29 -13.55
C PHE A 39 -0.88 -0.95 -14.86
N PRO A 40 -0.32 -0.17 -15.81
CA PRO A 40 0.22 -0.71 -17.04
C PRO A 40 1.24 -1.81 -16.77
N ARG A 41 1.16 -2.91 -17.57
CA ARG A 41 2.10 -4.04 -17.52
C ARG A 41 2.08 -4.83 -16.19
N TYR A 42 1.06 -4.65 -15.35
CA TYR A 42 0.94 -5.45 -14.11
C TYR A 42 0.94 -6.96 -14.41
N GLY A 43 0.12 -7.40 -15.36
CA GLY A 43 0.01 -8.80 -15.75
C GLY A 43 1.31 -9.37 -16.30
N GLU A 44 2.10 -8.56 -17.00
CA GLU A 44 3.38 -8.96 -17.56
C GLU A 44 4.49 -9.07 -16.52
N ASN A 45 4.63 -8.07 -15.67
CA ASN A 45 5.81 -7.88 -14.84
C ASN A 45 5.64 -8.38 -13.40
N TYR A 46 4.41 -8.33 -12.84
CA TYR A 46 4.23 -8.48 -11.39
C TYR A 46 3.23 -9.56 -10.98
N ALA A 47 2.19 -9.82 -11.79
CA ALA A 47 1.08 -10.68 -11.41
C ALA A 47 1.49 -12.09 -10.99
N ASP A 48 2.35 -12.75 -11.78
CA ASP A 48 2.78 -14.12 -11.48
C ASP A 48 3.73 -14.18 -10.29
N GLU A 49 4.59 -13.19 -10.12
CA GLU A 49 5.54 -13.13 -9.00
C GLU A 49 4.81 -12.93 -7.67
N ILE A 50 3.89 -11.97 -7.60
CA ILE A 50 3.07 -11.72 -6.41
C ILE A 50 2.19 -12.93 -6.10
N TYR A 51 1.48 -13.46 -7.09
CA TYR A 51 0.55 -14.58 -6.90
C TYR A 51 1.23 -15.86 -6.43
N ASN A 52 2.47 -16.11 -6.87
CA ASN A 52 3.24 -17.29 -6.47
C ASN A 52 4.23 -17.01 -5.32
N MET A 53 4.12 -15.85 -4.66
CA MET A 53 4.93 -15.53 -3.49
C MET A 53 4.75 -16.59 -2.40
N GLU A 54 5.85 -17.03 -1.80
CA GLU A 54 5.84 -17.98 -0.69
C GLU A 54 5.26 -17.33 0.56
N LEU A 55 4.19 -17.95 1.09
CA LEU A 55 3.55 -17.55 2.34
C LEU A 55 4.18 -18.25 3.54
N ARG A 56 4.50 -17.50 4.58
CA ARG A 56 4.87 -18.03 5.90
C ARG A 56 3.62 -18.13 6.77
N ASN A 57 3.59 -19.10 7.68
CA ASN A 57 2.41 -19.32 8.54
C ASN A 57 2.13 -18.15 9.49
N ASP A 58 3.14 -17.37 9.82
CA ASP A 58 3.11 -16.23 10.73
C ASP A 58 3.03 -14.87 10.02
N ASP A 59 2.85 -14.86 8.70
CA ASP A 59 2.60 -13.63 7.95
C ASP A 59 1.32 -12.94 8.44
N ILE A 60 1.40 -11.61 8.54
CA ILE A 60 0.28 -10.74 8.82
C ILE A 60 0.09 -9.81 7.64
N TRP A 61 -1.12 -9.76 7.12
CA TRP A 61 -1.47 -8.94 5.95
C TRP A 61 -2.36 -7.77 6.35
N ILE A 62 -1.99 -6.58 5.92
CA ILE A 62 -2.87 -5.41 5.92
C ILE A 62 -3.36 -5.19 4.49
N THR A 63 -4.65 -5.40 4.28
CA THR A 63 -5.30 -5.27 2.97
C THR A 63 -6.33 -4.16 3.02
N THR A 64 -6.23 -3.22 2.11
CA THR A 64 -7.13 -2.06 2.07
C THR A 64 -7.32 -1.59 0.63
N TYR A 65 -8.46 -0.98 0.35
CA TYR A 65 -8.54 -0.11 -0.82
C TYR A 65 -7.58 1.09 -0.65
N PRO A 66 -6.94 1.60 -1.72
CA PRO A 66 -6.09 2.78 -1.62
C PRO A 66 -6.75 3.94 -0.83
N LYS A 67 -5.99 4.63 0.01
CA LYS A 67 -6.44 5.77 0.84
C LYS A 67 -7.44 5.45 1.97
N SER A 68 -7.54 4.18 2.36
CA SER A 68 -8.42 3.75 3.45
C SER A 68 -7.75 3.73 4.85
N GLY A 69 -6.52 4.23 4.99
CA GLY A 69 -5.83 4.31 6.29
C GLY A 69 -4.77 3.23 6.51
N THR A 70 -4.27 2.63 5.44
CA THR A 70 -3.29 1.55 5.43
C THR A 70 -2.05 1.87 6.25
N THR A 71 -1.40 3.02 6.00
CA THR A 71 -0.17 3.43 6.68
C THR A 71 -0.39 3.62 8.19
N TRP A 72 -1.55 4.13 8.60
CA TRP A 72 -1.87 4.27 10.02
C TRP A 72 -2.04 2.90 10.70
N MET A 73 -2.80 1.99 10.08
CA MET A 73 -2.92 0.61 10.57
C MET A 73 -1.56 -0.09 10.59
N GLN A 74 -0.76 0.06 9.55
CA GLN A 74 0.59 -0.50 9.43
C GLN A 74 1.48 -0.04 10.58
N SER A 75 1.47 1.26 10.92
CA SER A 75 2.24 1.81 12.05
C SER A 75 1.79 1.24 13.39
N ILE A 76 0.49 1.12 13.62
CA ILE A 76 -0.06 0.54 14.87
C ILE A 76 0.39 -0.92 15.00
N VAL A 77 0.17 -1.72 13.96
CA VAL A 77 0.50 -3.15 13.98
C VAL A 77 2.01 -3.37 14.11
N TRP A 78 2.82 -2.58 13.38
CA TRP A 78 4.27 -2.66 13.50
C TRP A 78 4.74 -2.44 14.93
N LEU A 79 4.29 -1.36 15.57
CA LEU A 79 4.66 -1.03 16.94
C LEU A 79 4.23 -2.12 17.93
N LEU A 80 3.04 -2.70 17.76
CA LEU A 80 2.58 -3.84 18.58
C LEU A 80 3.44 -5.10 18.39
N LEU A 81 3.98 -5.33 17.20
CA LEU A 81 4.83 -6.49 16.95
C LEU A 81 6.27 -6.30 17.44
N ASN A 82 6.72 -5.05 17.58
CA ASN A 82 8.10 -4.68 17.88
C ASN A 82 8.27 -3.89 19.19
N ASP A 83 7.54 -4.25 20.24
CA ASP A 83 7.68 -3.72 21.60
C ASP A 83 7.64 -2.18 21.68
N LEU A 84 6.78 -1.57 20.87
CA LEU A 84 6.63 -0.11 20.71
C LEU A 84 7.95 0.58 20.30
N GLN A 85 8.85 -0.12 19.63
CA GLN A 85 10.08 0.42 19.09
C GLN A 85 9.92 0.80 17.63
N PHE A 86 10.50 1.93 17.27
CA PHE A 86 10.51 2.44 15.90
C PHE A 86 11.94 2.83 15.50
N ASP A 87 12.40 2.34 14.38
CA ASP A 87 13.69 2.76 13.81
C ASP A 87 13.46 3.96 12.87
N GLU A 88 13.68 5.17 13.38
CA GLU A 88 13.49 6.42 12.63
C GLU A 88 14.45 6.58 11.43
N SER A 89 15.48 5.75 11.34
CA SER A 89 16.44 5.77 10.23
C SER A 89 15.93 5.05 8.97
N LYS A 90 14.85 4.29 9.08
CA LYS A 90 14.31 3.46 7.99
C LYS A 90 12.90 3.89 7.60
N HIS A 91 12.52 3.55 6.39
CA HIS A 91 11.16 3.76 5.91
C HIS A 91 10.21 2.64 6.33
N MET A 92 8.90 2.92 6.48
CA MET A 92 7.91 1.90 6.85
C MET A 92 7.89 0.71 5.88
N ASP A 93 8.06 0.95 4.59
CA ASP A 93 8.07 -0.10 3.57
C ASP A 93 9.35 -0.96 3.59
N ASP A 94 10.39 -0.59 4.37
CA ASP A 94 11.57 -1.45 4.63
C ASP A 94 11.29 -2.52 5.67
N PHE A 95 10.33 -2.29 6.57
CA PHE A 95 9.97 -3.26 7.61
C PHE A 95 8.66 -3.99 7.32
N SER A 96 7.77 -3.31 6.62
CA SER A 96 6.44 -3.81 6.27
C SER A 96 6.20 -3.58 4.78
N PRO A 97 6.77 -4.46 3.94
CA PRO A 97 6.76 -4.30 2.49
C PRO A 97 5.34 -4.18 1.92
N HIS A 98 5.20 -3.24 0.99
CA HIS A 98 4.00 -3.07 0.18
C HIS A 98 4.15 -3.92 -1.10
N VAL A 99 3.70 -5.15 -1.07
CA VAL A 99 4.02 -6.19 -2.09
C VAL A 99 3.63 -5.83 -3.52
N ASP A 100 2.66 -4.96 -3.71
CA ASP A 100 2.22 -4.48 -5.02
C ASP A 100 2.69 -3.05 -5.34
N LEU A 101 3.63 -2.48 -4.57
CA LEU A 101 4.12 -1.13 -4.80
C LEU A 101 4.96 -1.01 -6.07
N ASP A 102 5.70 -2.04 -6.42
CA ASP A 102 6.64 -2.01 -7.56
C ASP A 102 5.94 -1.72 -8.89
N GLN A 103 4.68 -2.16 -9.05
CA GLN A 103 3.85 -1.80 -10.22
C GLN A 103 3.62 -0.28 -10.35
N VAL A 104 3.66 0.45 -9.22
CA VAL A 104 3.41 1.89 -9.14
C VAL A 104 4.69 2.68 -9.40
N LEU A 105 5.83 2.16 -8.95
CA LEU A 105 7.09 2.89 -8.85
C LEU A 105 7.78 3.11 -10.19
N GLN A 106 7.38 2.38 -11.26
CA GLN A 106 7.90 2.57 -12.62
C GLN A 106 9.43 2.72 -12.67
N LYS A 107 10.16 1.78 -12.06
CA LYS A 107 11.63 1.85 -11.91
C LYS A 107 12.35 2.10 -13.24
N GLU A 108 11.85 1.54 -14.34
CA GLU A 108 12.39 1.69 -15.68
C GLU A 108 12.40 3.16 -16.17
N LYS A 109 11.52 4.00 -15.62
CA LYS A 109 11.46 5.45 -15.89
C LYS A 109 12.31 6.24 -14.92
N PHE A 110 12.14 5.97 -13.61
CA PHE A 110 12.68 6.83 -12.57
C PHE A 110 14.14 6.54 -12.24
N VAL A 111 14.62 5.29 -12.34
CA VAL A 111 16.02 4.97 -12.05
C VAL A 111 16.97 5.70 -13.02
N PRO A 112 16.81 5.61 -14.36
CA PRO A 112 17.69 6.35 -15.28
C PRO A 112 17.65 7.87 -15.09
N MET A 113 16.48 8.43 -14.72
CA MET A 113 16.34 9.86 -14.47
C MET A 113 17.11 10.27 -13.20
N LEU A 114 17.01 9.48 -12.13
CA LEU A 114 17.75 9.72 -10.87
C LEU A 114 19.26 9.57 -11.06
N GLU A 115 19.70 8.55 -11.80
CA GLU A 115 21.11 8.38 -12.17
C GLU A 115 21.66 9.56 -12.98
N SER A 116 20.87 10.06 -13.94
CA SER A 116 21.23 11.26 -14.70
C SER A 116 21.40 12.47 -13.79
N LYS A 117 20.45 12.68 -12.86
CA LYS A 117 20.51 13.76 -11.88
C LYS A 117 21.73 13.61 -10.96
N LEU A 118 22.03 12.39 -10.51
CA LEU A 118 23.18 12.11 -9.66
C LEU A 118 24.50 12.53 -10.32
N LYS A 119 24.64 12.31 -11.64
CA LYS A 119 25.82 12.71 -12.43
C LYS A 119 25.99 14.23 -12.57
N THR A 120 24.92 15.02 -12.39
CA THR A 120 24.97 16.48 -12.50
C THR A 120 25.32 17.18 -11.18
N LEU A 121 25.30 16.47 -10.06
CA LEU A 121 25.57 17.03 -8.73
C LEU A 121 27.05 17.27 -8.51
N THR A 122 27.38 18.45 -7.95
CA THR A 122 28.75 18.92 -7.66
C THR A 122 29.20 18.57 -6.25
N HIS A 123 30.44 18.91 -5.94
CA HIS A 123 30.96 18.86 -4.57
C HIS A 123 30.20 19.84 -3.66
N GLY A 124 29.80 19.37 -2.46
CA GLY A 124 28.98 20.12 -1.51
C GLY A 124 27.52 19.65 -1.46
N GLU A 125 27.06 18.80 -2.40
CA GLU A 125 25.69 18.25 -2.46
C GLU A 125 25.62 16.78 -1.98
N GLU A 126 26.55 16.37 -1.10
CA GLU A 126 26.69 14.97 -0.67
C GLU A 126 25.42 14.41 0.00
N HIS A 127 24.70 15.25 0.75
CA HIS A 127 23.42 14.85 1.33
C HIS A 127 22.39 14.50 0.24
N LEU A 128 22.29 15.33 -0.81
CA LEU A 128 21.37 15.09 -1.92
C LEU A 128 21.79 13.87 -2.76
N LYS A 129 23.10 13.67 -2.96
CA LYS A 129 23.64 12.47 -3.63
C LYS A 129 23.22 11.22 -2.88
N LYS A 130 23.37 11.20 -1.54
CA LYS A 130 22.96 10.09 -0.70
C LYS A 130 21.47 9.82 -0.82
N LEU A 131 20.61 10.84 -0.70
CA LEU A 131 19.16 10.69 -0.84
C LEU A 131 18.77 10.09 -2.20
N ILE A 132 19.41 10.54 -3.28
CA ILE A 132 19.13 10.01 -4.61
C ILE A 132 19.60 8.57 -4.74
N GLN A 133 20.78 8.23 -4.21
CA GLN A 133 21.30 6.86 -4.23
C GLN A 133 20.39 5.93 -3.41
N ASP A 134 20.04 6.29 -2.18
CA ASP A 134 19.14 5.52 -1.32
C ASP A 134 17.80 5.27 -2.05
N ARG A 135 17.33 6.25 -2.85
CA ARG A 135 16.12 6.11 -3.65
C ARG A 135 16.27 5.15 -4.84
N ILE A 136 17.40 5.20 -5.53
CA ILE A 136 17.74 4.24 -6.60
C ILE A 136 17.77 2.83 -6.03
N ASP A 137 18.51 2.61 -4.95
CA ASP A 137 18.65 1.31 -4.30
C ASP A 137 17.28 0.73 -3.88
N PHE A 138 16.41 1.57 -3.33
CA PHE A 138 15.02 1.19 -2.97
C PHE A 138 14.21 0.75 -4.20
N LEU A 139 14.30 1.51 -5.31
CA LEU A 139 13.57 1.19 -6.55
C LEU A 139 14.08 -0.09 -7.21
N GLU A 140 15.38 -0.32 -7.19
CA GLU A 140 16.00 -1.49 -7.80
C GLU A 140 15.76 -2.76 -7.01
N ARG A 141 15.80 -2.67 -5.67
CA ARG A 141 15.63 -3.81 -4.78
C ARG A 141 14.24 -4.44 -4.89
N GLY A 142 13.19 -3.61 -4.94
CA GLY A 142 11.80 -4.06 -5.03
C GLY A 142 11.23 -4.62 -3.72
N GLN A 143 9.92 -4.51 -3.58
CA GLN A 143 9.21 -4.84 -2.33
C GLN A 143 9.12 -6.34 -2.05
N LEU A 144 9.02 -7.16 -3.08
CA LEU A 144 9.00 -8.61 -2.91
C LEU A 144 10.34 -9.15 -2.42
N GLU A 145 11.47 -8.60 -2.88
CA GLU A 145 12.80 -8.96 -2.36
C GLU A 145 12.95 -8.54 -0.90
N ILE A 146 12.53 -7.32 -0.54
CA ILE A 146 12.49 -6.89 0.87
C ILE A 146 11.69 -7.88 1.72
N ALA A 147 10.51 -8.30 1.24
CA ALA A 147 9.69 -9.27 1.96
C ALA A 147 10.36 -10.65 2.13
N LYS A 148 11.16 -11.10 1.15
CA LYS A 148 11.92 -12.36 1.21
C LYS A 148 13.07 -12.29 2.22
N GLU A 149 13.73 -11.14 2.31
CA GLU A 149 14.90 -10.90 3.17
C GLU A 149 14.55 -10.76 4.67
N ILE A 150 13.30 -10.52 5.03
CA ILE A 150 12.87 -10.51 6.43
C ILE A 150 13.26 -11.87 7.06
N PRO A 151 14.01 -11.90 8.19
CA PRO A 151 14.52 -13.14 8.76
C PRO A 151 13.43 -14.17 9.09
N MET A 152 13.73 -15.45 8.92
CA MET A 152 12.86 -16.53 9.38
C MET A 152 12.73 -16.45 10.91
N GLY A 153 11.49 -16.61 11.42
CA GLY A 153 11.18 -16.43 12.85
C GLY A 153 10.77 -15.02 13.24
N SER A 154 10.96 -14.02 12.37
CA SER A 154 10.34 -12.71 12.50
C SER A 154 9.01 -12.70 11.76
N ARG A 155 7.94 -12.25 12.40
CA ARG A 155 6.64 -12.11 11.75
C ARG A 155 6.73 -11.06 10.64
N ARG A 156 6.41 -11.44 9.39
CA ARG A 156 6.32 -10.47 8.30
C ARG A 156 5.00 -9.72 8.38
N LEU A 157 5.07 -8.40 8.44
CA LEU A 157 3.93 -7.52 8.26
C LEU A 157 3.93 -7.06 6.80
N LEU A 158 2.97 -7.51 6.03
CA LEU A 158 2.87 -7.26 4.59
C LEU A 158 1.65 -6.39 4.29
N LYS A 159 1.78 -5.52 3.30
CA LYS A 159 0.71 -4.60 2.88
C LYS A 159 0.37 -4.82 1.42
N SER A 160 -0.94 -4.76 1.09
CA SER A 160 -1.41 -4.85 -0.29
C SER A 160 -2.68 -4.03 -0.54
N HIS A 161 -2.81 -3.54 -1.77
CA HIS A 161 -4.03 -2.94 -2.32
C HIS A 161 -4.69 -3.84 -3.37
N LEU A 162 -4.19 -5.06 -3.56
CA LEU A 162 -4.76 -6.03 -4.48
C LEU A 162 -6.02 -6.69 -3.90
N PRO A 163 -6.99 -7.03 -4.76
CA PRO A 163 -8.09 -7.90 -4.37
C PRO A 163 -7.58 -9.30 -4.05
N PHE A 164 -8.30 -10.05 -3.21
CA PHE A 164 -7.84 -11.39 -2.78
C PHE A 164 -7.66 -12.37 -3.93
N SER A 165 -8.37 -12.19 -5.05
CA SER A 165 -8.21 -13.01 -6.25
C SER A 165 -6.85 -12.86 -6.95
N LEU A 166 -6.13 -11.76 -6.69
CA LEU A 166 -4.80 -11.48 -7.24
C LEU A 166 -3.69 -11.62 -6.19
N MET A 167 -4.02 -11.85 -4.94
CA MET A 167 -3.08 -12.15 -3.87
C MET A 167 -2.63 -13.61 -3.89
N PRO A 168 -1.53 -13.99 -3.19
CA PRO A 168 -1.09 -15.38 -3.11
C PRO A 168 -2.20 -16.31 -2.60
N PRO A 169 -2.46 -17.44 -3.28
CA PRO A 169 -3.45 -18.41 -2.86
C PRO A 169 -3.12 -18.96 -1.47
N GLY A 170 -4.05 -18.85 -0.56
CA GLY A 170 -3.86 -19.33 0.82
C GLY A 170 -3.73 -18.22 1.85
N VAL A 171 -3.55 -16.94 1.47
CA VAL A 171 -3.56 -15.81 2.42
C VAL A 171 -4.77 -15.89 3.36
N LEU A 172 -5.99 -16.04 2.83
CA LEU A 172 -7.22 -16.15 3.60
C LEU A 172 -7.38 -17.45 4.41
N LYS A 173 -6.49 -18.44 4.21
CA LYS A 173 -6.54 -19.73 4.91
C LYS A 173 -5.44 -19.89 5.94
N LYS A 174 -4.27 -19.30 5.67
CA LYS A 174 -3.05 -19.55 6.46
C LYS A 174 -2.65 -18.36 7.33
N ASN A 175 -2.97 -17.14 6.90
CA ASN A 175 -2.41 -15.92 7.47
C ASN A 175 -3.47 -15.12 8.23
N LYS A 176 -3.02 -14.27 9.16
CA LYS A 176 -3.85 -13.24 9.76
C LYS A 176 -4.01 -12.08 8.78
N VAL A 177 -5.24 -11.66 8.52
CA VAL A 177 -5.55 -10.56 7.62
C VAL A 177 -6.28 -9.46 8.37
N ILE A 178 -5.77 -8.25 8.29
CA ILE A 178 -6.39 -7.03 8.80
C ILE A 178 -6.89 -6.23 7.60
N PHE A 179 -8.19 -6.08 7.50
CA PHE A 179 -8.83 -5.34 6.42
C PHE A 179 -9.37 -4.02 6.91
N VAL A 180 -8.96 -2.90 6.31
CA VAL A 180 -9.47 -1.58 6.70
C VAL A 180 -10.36 -1.03 5.62
N ALA A 181 -11.63 -0.79 5.96
CA ALA A 181 -12.62 -0.13 5.12
C ALA A 181 -12.81 1.34 5.55
N ARG A 182 -13.09 2.19 4.58
CA ARG A 182 -13.32 3.62 4.81
C ARG A 182 -14.53 4.10 4.01
N ASP A 183 -15.22 5.13 4.53
CA ASP A 183 -16.32 5.79 3.82
C ASP A 183 -15.88 6.21 2.40
N PRO A 184 -16.62 5.79 1.35
CA PRO A 184 -16.25 6.07 -0.03
C PRO A 184 -16.10 7.57 -0.34
N ARG A 185 -16.89 8.44 0.31
CA ARG A 185 -16.79 9.89 0.12
C ARG A 185 -15.44 10.43 0.56
N ASP A 186 -14.92 9.91 1.67
CA ASP A 186 -13.58 10.24 2.17
C ASP A 186 -12.47 9.64 1.30
N VAL A 187 -12.68 8.40 0.82
CA VAL A 187 -11.74 7.71 -0.08
C VAL A 187 -11.60 8.48 -1.38
N ILE A 188 -12.70 8.80 -2.05
CA ILE A 188 -12.72 9.52 -3.33
C ILE A 188 -11.95 10.84 -3.22
N LEU A 189 -12.25 11.66 -2.22
CA LEU A 189 -11.59 12.94 -2.03
C LEU A 189 -10.08 12.79 -1.75
N SER A 190 -9.71 11.82 -0.91
CA SER A 190 -8.32 11.53 -0.58
C SER A 190 -7.57 10.97 -1.78
N TYR A 191 -8.22 10.12 -2.59
CA TYR A 191 -7.61 9.48 -3.76
C TYR A 191 -7.44 10.48 -4.91
N PHE A 192 -8.42 11.33 -5.16
CA PHE A 192 -8.30 12.45 -6.09
C PHE A 192 -7.06 13.31 -5.80
N ARG A 193 -6.91 13.77 -4.54
CA ARG A 193 -5.73 14.54 -4.14
C ARG A 193 -4.43 13.78 -4.34
N HIS A 194 -4.43 12.50 -4.01
CA HIS A 194 -3.27 11.64 -4.16
C HIS A 194 -2.87 11.48 -5.63
N GLN A 195 -3.83 11.22 -6.52
CA GLN A 195 -3.54 11.00 -7.94
C GLN A 195 -3.08 12.28 -8.65
N ARG A 196 -3.50 13.45 -8.18
CA ARG A 196 -2.94 14.73 -8.65
C ARG A 196 -1.54 15.02 -8.13
N LEU A 197 -1.23 14.57 -6.92
CA LEU A 197 0.07 14.84 -6.27
C LEU A 197 1.18 13.92 -6.81
N MET A 198 0.85 12.68 -7.14
CA MET A 198 1.84 11.66 -7.51
C MET A 198 2.12 11.65 -9.00
N LYS A 199 3.38 11.86 -9.38
CA LYS A 199 3.85 11.95 -10.77
C LYS A 199 3.63 10.67 -11.60
N TYR A 200 3.48 9.53 -10.96
CA TYR A 200 3.18 8.28 -11.66
C TYR A 200 1.71 8.14 -12.05
N TYR A 201 0.81 8.95 -11.49
CA TYR A 201 -0.54 9.18 -12.00
C TYR A 201 -0.62 10.45 -12.83
N ASP A 202 -0.15 11.56 -12.24
CA ASP A 202 -0.14 12.90 -12.81
C ASP A 202 -1.53 13.33 -13.32
N PHE A 203 -2.57 13.05 -12.53
CA PHE A 203 -3.95 13.32 -12.94
C PHE A 203 -4.19 14.81 -13.18
N GLN A 204 -4.66 15.16 -14.36
CA GLN A 204 -4.84 16.54 -14.82
C GLN A 204 -6.30 17.01 -14.78
N GLY A 205 -7.25 16.08 -14.65
CA GLY A 205 -8.68 16.40 -14.62
C GLY A 205 -9.13 17.10 -13.33
N ASP A 206 -10.35 17.58 -13.33
CA ASP A 206 -11.01 18.14 -12.15
C ASP A 206 -11.63 17.02 -11.26
N PHE A 207 -12.22 17.42 -10.13
CA PHE A 207 -12.86 16.47 -9.21
C PHE A 207 -14.06 15.75 -9.83
N THR A 208 -14.81 16.41 -10.68
CA THR A 208 -16.00 15.83 -11.34
C THR A 208 -15.58 14.72 -12.30
N THR A 209 -14.55 14.97 -13.10
CA THR A 209 -13.95 13.97 -13.99
C THR A 209 -13.41 12.75 -13.19
N PHE A 210 -12.73 13.01 -12.08
CA PHE A 210 -12.24 11.92 -11.22
C PHE A 210 -13.38 11.10 -10.61
N LEU A 211 -14.42 11.78 -10.12
CA LEU A 211 -15.61 11.13 -9.55
C LEU A 211 -16.30 10.24 -10.59
N ASP A 212 -16.39 10.70 -11.82
CA ASP A 212 -16.99 9.95 -12.91
C ASP A 212 -16.18 8.66 -13.22
N TYR A 213 -14.86 8.74 -13.29
CA TYR A 213 -14.00 7.56 -13.39
C TYR A 213 -14.16 6.61 -12.21
N PHE A 214 -14.23 7.14 -10.98
CA PHE A 214 -14.40 6.33 -9.77
C PHE A 214 -15.73 5.57 -9.79
N VAL A 215 -16.83 6.24 -10.12
CA VAL A 215 -18.18 5.66 -10.15
C VAL A 215 -18.32 4.60 -11.25
N ARG A 216 -17.60 4.75 -12.36
CA ARG A 216 -17.57 3.77 -13.45
C ARG A 216 -16.54 2.65 -13.24
N ASP A 217 -15.88 2.61 -12.07
CA ASP A 217 -14.82 1.63 -11.78
C ASP A 217 -13.67 1.64 -12.80
N GLU A 218 -13.31 2.81 -13.32
CA GLU A 218 -12.30 3.00 -14.35
C GLU A 218 -10.96 3.50 -13.82
N ILE A 219 -10.80 3.61 -12.50
CA ILE A 219 -9.52 3.99 -11.88
C ILE A 219 -8.77 2.79 -11.34
N VAL A 220 -7.45 2.93 -11.20
CA VAL A 220 -6.61 1.91 -10.60
C VAL A 220 -7.12 1.52 -9.20
N GLY A 221 -7.21 0.21 -8.96
CA GLY A 221 -7.77 -0.37 -7.73
C GLY A 221 -9.29 -0.60 -7.77
N GLY A 222 -10.00 -0.08 -8.79
CA GLY A 222 -11.42 -0.39 -8.99
C GLY A 222 -11.65 -1.86 -9.39
N PRO A 223 -12.85 -2.39 -9.18
CA PRO A 223 -14.07 -1.81 -8.60
C PRO A 223 -14.03 -1.61 -7.07
N PHE A 224 -14.38 -0.42 -6.60
CA PHE A 224 -14.34 -0.11 -5.16
C PHE A 224 -15.28 -0.98 -4.33
N TRP A 225 -16.55 -1.09 -4.75
CA TRP A 225 -17.56 -1.82 -3.97
C TRP A 225 -17.27 -3.31 -3.91
N GLU A 226 -16.79 -3.89 -4.99
CA GLU A 226 -16.39 -5.29 -5.04
C GLU A 226 -15.21 -5.56 -4.08
N PHE A 227 -14.22 -4.63 -4.02
CA PHE A 227 -13.11 -4.72 -3.09
C PHE A 227 -13.59 -4.75 -1.62
N ILE A 228 -14.51 -3.85 -1.26
CA ILE A 228 -15.08 -3.79 0.09
C ILE A 228 -15.91 -5.03 0.40
N HIS A 229 -16.70 -5.48 -0.56
CA HIS A 229 -17.54 -6.68 -0.44
C HIS A 229 -16.69 -7.94 -0.15
N GLN A 230 -15.61 -8.14 -0.89
CA GLN A 230 -14.68 -9.26 -0.62
C GLN A 230 -14.13 -9.23 0.82
N GLY A 231 -13.77 -8.07 1.33
CA GLY A 231 -13.36 -7.95 2.73
C GLY A 231 -14.49 -8.28 3.71
N TRP A 232 -15.70 -7.80 3.43
CA TRP A 232 -16.86 -8.02 4.28
C TRP A 232 -17.29 -9.49 4.37
N GLU A 233 -17.21 -10.25 3.28
CA GLU A 233 -17.51 -11.68 3.25
C GLU A 233 -16.63 -12.52 4.20
N HIS A 234 -15.48 -11.98 4.59
CA HIS A 234 -14.53 -12.68 5.44
C HIS A 234 -14.51 -12.20 6.89
N LYS A 235 -15.30 -11.18 7.25
CA LYS A 235 -15.29 -10.49 8.55
C LYS A 235 -15.51 -11.40 9.77
N ASP A 236 -16.17 -12.54 9.60
CA ASP A 236 -16.52 -13.47 10.67
C ASP A 236 -15.51 -14.63 10.82
N LYS A 237 -14.39 -14.64 10.06
CA LYS A 237 -13.34 -15.65 10.18
C LYS A 237 -12.39 -15.31 11.31
N ASP A 238 -11.94 -16.31 12.07
CA ASP A 238 -11.02 -16.12 13.21
C ASP A 238 -9.67 -15.49 12.82
N ASN A 239 -9.22 -15.73 11.61
CA ASN A 239 -7.96 -15.17 11.08
C ASN A 239 -8.16 -13.88 10.26
N PHE A 240 -9.33 -13.24 10.37
CA PHE A 240 -9.66 -12.02 9.63
C PHE A 240 -10.21 -10.95 10.56
N LEU A 241 -9.58 -9.78 10.59
CA LEU A 241 -10.05 -8.64 11.37
C LEU A 241 -10.51 -7.52 10.43
N PHE A 242 -11.81 -7.30 10.36
CA PHE A 242 -12.40 -6.19 9.62
C PHE A 242 -12.50 -4.95 10.52
N VAL A 243 -11.92 -3.84 10.10
CA VAL A 243 -11.87 -2.58 10.86
C VAL A 243 -12.41 -1.45 9.99
N PHE A 244 -13.27 -0.60 10.54
CA PHE A 244 -13.62 0.66 9.90
C PHE A 244 -12.60 1.74 10.28
N PHE A 245 -12.20 2.55 9.31
CA PHE A 245 -11.34 3.72 9.57
C PHE A 245 -11.96 4.71 10.56
N SER A 246 -13.30 4.84 10.55
CA SER A 246 -14.05 5.62 11.53
C SER A 246 -13.79 5.15 12.96
N ASP A 247 -13.77 3.84 13.21
CA ASP A 247 -13.54 3.28 14.53
C ASP A 247 -12.12 3.59 15.03
N MET A 248 -11.13 3.51 14.15
CA MET A 248 -9.76 3.92 14.47
C MET A 248 -9.70 5.39 14.91
N LYS A 249 -10.53 6.28 14.33
CA LYS A 249 -10.59 7.70 14.69
C LYS A 249 -11.35 7.99 15.97
N THR A 250 -12.44 7.28 16.21
CA THR A 250 -13.36 7.56 17.32
C THR A 250 -13.03 6.76 18.57
N ASP A 251 -12.49 5.54 18.40
CA ASP A 251 -12.12 4.62 19.48
C ASP A 251 -10.80 3.92 19.13
N LEU A 252 -9.71 4.69 19.16
CA LEU A 252 -8.37 4.13 18.91
C LEU A 252 -7.96 3.14 19.99
N TYR A 253 -8.33 3.39 21.25
CA TYR A 253 -8.04 2.48 22.36
C TYR A 253 -8.69 1.11 22.17
N GLY A 254 -9.99 1.07 21.91
CA GLY A 254 -10.70 -0.19 21.63
C GLY A 254 -10.22 -0.88 20.37
N THR A 255 -9.81 -0.12 19.34
CA THR A 255 -9.20 -0.67 18.12
C THR A 255 -7.87 -1.36 18.44
N ILE A 256 -7.00 -0.74 19.24
CA ILE A 256 -5.72 -1.32 19.67
C ILE A 256 -5.95 -2.59 20.50
N GLN A 257 -6.92 -2.59 21.40
CA GLN A 257 -7.27 -3.80 22.18
C GLN A 257 -7.72 -4.97 21.29
N LYS A 258 -8.55 -4.69 20.26
CA LYS A 258 -8.95 -5.69 19.26
C LYS A 258 -7.73 -6.24 18.50
N LEU A 259 -6.79 -5.37 18.12
CA LEU A 259 -5.55 -5.78 17.46
C LEU A 259 -4.66 -6.62 18.37
N ILE A 260 -4.47 -6.25 19.64
CA ILE A 260 -3.71 -7.02 20.64
C ILE A 260 -4.28 -8.44 20.75
N LYS A 261 -5.59 -8.57 20.87
CA LYS A 261 -6.26 -9.88 20.92
C LYS A 261 -6.08 -10.67 19.62
N PHE A 262 -6.31 -10.02 18.49
CA PHE A 262 -6.21 -10.64 17.16
C PHE A 262 -4.80 -11.12 16.84
N LEU A 263 -3.78 -10.40 17.30
CA LEU A 263 -2.36 -10.70 17.04
C LEU A 263 -1.76 -11.67 18.05
N ASP A 264 -2.56 -12.24 18.99
CA ASP A 264 -2.12 -13.11 20.08
C ASP A 264 -1.11 -12.45 21.05
N LEU A 265 -1.32 -11.15 21.32
CA LEU A 265 -0.47 -10.34 22.20
C LEU A 265 -1.14 -10.03 23.56
N THR A 266 -2.20 -10.77 23.90
CA THR A 266 -2.93 -10.56 25.15
C THR A 266 -2.00 -10.71 26.36
N GLY A 267 -2.02 -9.71 27.26
CA GLY A 267 -1.15 -9.66 28.45
C GLY A 267 0.26 -9.13 28.19
N LYS A 268 0.64 -8.83 26.95
CA LYS A 268 1.94 -8.25 26.61
C LYS A 268 2.02 -6.77 26.97
N TYR A 269 0.93 -6.03 26.83
CA TYR A 269 0.88 -4.58 27.00
C TYR A 269 -0.02 -4.18 28.14
N THR A 270 0.45 -3.25 28.98
CA THR A 270 -0.32 -2.59 30.03
C THR A 270 -1.20 -1.49 29.44
N GLU A 271 -2.13 -0.96 30.23
CA GLU A 271 -2.94 0.20 29.85
C GLU A 271 -2.07 1.43 29.52
N SER A 272 -1.00 1.63 30.31
CA SER A 272 -0.02 2.70 30.07
C SER A 272 0.70 2.54 28.71
N ASP A 273 1.03 1.31 28.32
CA ASP A 273 1.65 1.03 27.03
C ASP A 273 0.71 1.34 25.87
N ILE A 274 -0.59 1.02 26.03
CA ILE A 274 -1.61 1.34 25.01
C ILE A 274 -1.74 2.85 24.86
N HIS A 275 -1.77 3.62 25.95
CA HIS A 275 -1.80 5.09 25.88
C HIS A 275 -0.53 5.65 25.22
N LYS A 276 0.65 5.14 25.56
CA LYS A 276 1.89 5.52 24.87
C LYS A 276 1.83 5.24 23.38
N LEU A 277 1.32 4.08 22.96
CA LEU A 277 1.12 3.75 21.56
C LEU A 277 0.17 4.75 20.88
N MET A 278 -0.95 5.09 21.52
CA MET A 278 -1.91 6.07 20.99
C MET A 278 -1.25 7.42 20.71
N ASP A 279 -0.40 7.90 21.63
CA ASP A 279 0.35 9.15 21.46
C ASP A 279 1.33 9.05 20.28
N MET A 280 2.05 7.93 20.15
CA MET A 280 3.00 7.69 19.06
C MET A 280 2.32 7.67 17.68
N VAL A 281 1.13 7.10 17.58
CA VAL A 281 0.40 6.96 16.31
C VAL A 281 -0.70 8.00 16.14
N SER A 282 -0.75 9.04 16.98
CA SER A 282 -1.72 10.12 16.80
C SER A 282 -1.57 10.72 15.39
N LEU A 283 -2.68 11.19 14.82
CA LEU A 283 -2.66 11.81 13.48
C LEU A 283 -1.70 13.00 13.37
N GLN A 284 -1.45 13.68 14.50
CA GLN A 284 -0.48 14.76 14.61
C GLN A 284 0.96 14.19 14.54
N SER A 285 1.26 13.15 15.31
CA SER A 285 2.57 12.50 15.32
C SER A 285 2.88 11.85 13.97
N CYS A 286 1.90 11.20 13.33
CA CYS A 286 2.06 10.62 11.99
C CYS A 286 2.39 11.67 10.92
N LYS A 287 1.84 12.89 11.03
CA LYS A 287 2.16 13.97 10.09
C LYS A 287 3.55 14.55 10.29
N ASN A 288 4.07 14.50 11.51
CA ASN A 288 5.39 15.04 11.86
C ASN A 288 6.50 14.01 11.69
N ASN A 289 6.17 12.72 11.59
CA ASN A 289 7.13 11.64 11.45
C ASN A 289 7.23 11.22 9.97
N THR A 290 8.36 11.51 9.35
CA THR A 290 8.64 11.21 7.93
C THR A 290 8.54 9.72 7.59
N VAL A 291 8.79 8.86 8.56
CA VAL A 291 8.70 7.39 8.41
C VAL A 291 7.25 6.94 8.31
N MET A 292 6.36 7.54 9.11
CA MET A 292 4.93 7.20 9.17
C MET A 292 4.10 7.92 8.10
N ASP A 293 4.57 9.03 7.58
CA ASP A 293 3.85 9.88 6.61
C ASP A 293 3.87 9.33 5.18
N GLY A 294 4.73 8.34 4.89
CA GLY A 294 4.93 7.85 3.51
C GLY A 294 5.57 8.92 2.59
N THR A 295 6.09 10.02 3.15
CA THR A 295 6.67 11.13 2.40
C THR A 295 8.00 10.80 1.72
N ALA A 296 8.66 9.70 2.06
CA ALA A 296 9.83 9.25 1.30
C ALA A 296 9.50 8.94 -0.17
N ILE A 297 8.21 8.62 -0.47
CA ILE A 297 7.69 8.55 -1.84
C ILE A 297 7.46 9.96 -2.42
N LYS A 298 7.32 10.98 -1.57
CA LYS A 298 7.05 12.38 -1.93
C LYS A 298 8.30 13.20 -2.23
N VAL A 299 9.50 12.62 -2.28
CA VAL A 299 10.63 13.35 -2.84
C VAL A 299 10.20 13.79 -4.23
N GLN A 300 9.87 15.06 -4.34
CA GLN A 300 9.53 15.71 -5.60
C GLN A 300 10.64 15.40 -6.60
N LEU A 301 10.32 14.48 -7.50
CA LEU A 301 11.12 14.23 -8.68
C LEU A 301 10.97 15.42 -9.63
#